data_94b0accb565c5a80dbdd23d259656152
#
_entry.id   94b0accb565c5a80dbdd23d259656152
#
_cell.length_a   1.000
_cell.length_b   1.000
_cell.length_c   1.000
_cell.angle_alpha   90.00
_cell.angle_beta   90.00
_cell.angle_gamma   90.00
#
_symmetry.space_group_name_H-M   'P 1'
#
loop_
_entity.id
_entity.type
_entity.pdbx_description
1 polymer ?
#
loop_
_entity_poly.entity_id
_entity_poly.type
_entity_poly.pdbx_seq_one_letter_code
_entity_poly.pdbx_strand_id
1 'polypeptide(L)'
;KFAIDAQTGEVTLNASLDRETKATYEFTVTATDGASQTDVITVSGTVSDIDEVAPTVSSVTSTTADGQYNAGDVIDIVVTFDEAVVVTGTPQLTLETGSTDRVVDYASGSGSTELVFKYTVQAGDTSGDLDYVATTSLGLNGGTIKDIAGNAATLTLAAPGQPGSIANAEAIVVDTTAPVFTSTGVASAIAENSNAGGNTVVYDATADADSGVNYSLKTSGDGSLFSINATTGSVTLTGDPNFEAKDGYVFTVVATDGAGNSTEQDVTLAITNVDDSAPVF
;
A
#
# COMPACT_ATOMS: atom_id res chain seq x y z
N LYS A 1 -22.05 -46.37 -21.68
CA LYS A 1 -22.56 -45.28 -20.82
C LYS A 1 -24.07 -45.05 -20.96
N PHE A 2 -24.71 -45.56 -22.01
CA PHE A 2 -26.17 -45.46 -22.23
C PHE A 2 -26.82 -46.83 -22.04
N ALA A 3 -28.01 -46.83 -21.52
CA ALA A 3 -28.91 -47.99 -21.43
C ALA A 3 -30.24 -47.65 -22.09
N ILE A 4 -30.91 -48.65 -22.69
CA ILE A 4 -32.23 -48.49 -23.27
C ILE A 4 -33.22 -49.43 -22.57
N ASP A 5 -34.39 -48.91 -22.25
CA ASP A 5 -35.52 -49.71 -21.83
C ASP A 5 -36.20 -50.32 -23.09
N ALA A 6 -36.18 -51.65 -23.21
CA ALA A 6 -36.67 -52.34 -24.37
C ALA A 6 -38.21 -52.28 -24.54
N GLN A 7 -38.95 -51.91 -23.51
CA GLN A 7 -40.40 -51.80 -23.56
C GLN A 7 -40.87 -50.38 -23.91
N THR A 8 -40.16 -49.37 -23.39
CA THR A 8 -40.54 -47.95 -23.57
C THR A 8 -39.73 -47.27 -24.67
N GLY A 9 -38.55 -47.79 -25.01
CA GLY A 9 -37.59 -47.14 -25.92
C GLY A 9 -36.81 -45.97 -25.27
N GLU A 10 -37.00 -45.72 -23.95
CA GLU A 10 -36.30 -44.68 -23.24
C GLU A 10 -34.80 -44.98 -23.12
N VAL A 11 -33.99 -44.03 -23.52
CA VAL A 11 -32.52 -44.12 -23.39
C VAL A 11 -32.09 -43.30 -22.20
N THR A 12 -31.44 -43.92 -21.24
CA THR A 12 -30.94 -43.30 -20.03
C THR A 12 -29.40 -43.25 -20.02
N LEU A 13 -28.85 -42.19 -19.41
CA LEU A 13 -27.45 -42.08 -19.12
C LEU A 13 -27.17 -42.72 -17.74
N ASN A 14 -26.22 -43.71 -17.70
CA ASN A 14 -25.87 -44.43 -16.48
C ASN A 14 -24.41 -44.22 -16.02
N ALA A 15 -23.78 -43.14 -16.49
CA ALA A 15 -22.44 -42.73 -16.07
C ALA A 15 -22.25 -41.23 -16.33
N SER A 16 -21.42 -40.58 -15.54
CA SER A 16 -20.99 -39.19 -15.81
C SER A 16 -20.34 -39.10 -17.18
N LEU A 17 -20.60 -38.01 -17.87
CA LEU A 17 -19.93 -37.60 -19.09
C LEU A 17 -18.94 -36.51 -18.73
N ASP A 18 -17.82 -36.54 -19.42
CA ASP A 18 -16.69 -35.65 -19.27
C ASP A 18 -16.31 -35.25 -20.71
N ARG A 19 -16.34 -33.93 -20.99
CA ARG A 19 -16.15 -33.40 -22.34
C ARG A 19 -14.69 -33.52 -22.78
N GLU A 20 -13.74 -33.36 -21.87
CA GLU A 20 -12.29 -33.46 -22.13
C GLU A 20 -11.90 -34.89 -22.52
N THR A 21 -12.60 -35.89 -21.96
CA THR A 21 -12.45 -37.29 -22.33
C THR A 21 -13.16 -37.61 -23.64
N LYS A 22 -14.40 -37.07 -23.82
CA LYS A 22 -15.19 -37.31 -25.05
C LYS A 22 -16.27 -36.25 -25.25
N ALA A 23 -16.07 -35.34 -26.20
CA ALA A 23 -16.96 -34.21 -26.47
C ALA A 23 -18.30 -34.62 -27.18
N THR A 24 -18.32 -35.73 -27.91
CA THR A 24 -19.48 -36.16 -28.68
C THR A 24 -19.74 -37.64 -28.50
N TYR A 25 -20.98 -37.98 -28.41
CA TYR A 25 -21.43 -39.39 -28.39
C TYR A 25 -22.36 -39.66 -29.55
N GLU A 26 -22.17 -40.84 -30.15
CA GLU A 26 -23.06 -41.36 -31.20
C GLU A 26 -23.37 -42.82 -30.85
N PHE A 27 -24.62 -43.21 -30.95
CA PHE A 27 -25.08 -44.57 -30.80
C PHE A 27 -26.29 -44.82 -31.69
N THR A 28 -26.53 -46.07 -31.99
CA THR A 28 -27.67 -46.50 -32.79
C THR A 28 -28.72 -47.19 -31.92
N VAL A 29 -29.95 -46.85 -32.16
CA VAL A 29 -31.09 -47.55 -31.59
C VAL A 29 -31.72 -48.38 -32.70
N THR A 30 -31.89 -49.68 -32.45
CA THR A 30 -32.50 -50.63 -33.39
C THR A 30 -33.86 -51.07 -32.85
N ALA A 31 -34.92 -50.85 -33.61
CA ALA A 31 -36.26 -51.43 -33.34
C ALA A 31 -36.43 -52.70 -34.18
N THR A 32 -36.96 -53.77 -33.55
CA THR A 32 -37.19 -55.05 -34.24
C THR A 32 -38.65 -55.45 -34.00
N ASP A 33 -39.40 -55.78 -35.07
CA ASP A 33 -40.77 -56.25 -34.98
C ASP A 33 -40.84 -57.77 -34.73
N GLY A 34 -42.06 -58.25 -34.56
CA GLY A 34 -42.32 -59.70 -34.33
C GLY A 34 -42.02 -60.63 -35.53
N ALA A 35 -41.76 -60.06 -36.69
CA ALA A 35 -41.32 -60.75 -37.91
C ALA A 35 -39.80 -60.68 -38.16
N SER A 36 -39.04 -60.13 -37.16
CA SER A 36 -37.56 -59.91 -37.20
C SER A 36 -37.13 -58.86 -38.23
N GLN A 37 -38.06 -57.99 -38.64
CA GLN A 37 -37.68 -56.81 -39.46
C GLN A 37 -37.12 -55.72 -38.54
N THR A 38 -36.02 -55.05 -38.97
CA THR A 38 -35.32 -54.04 -38.16
C THR A 38 -35.31 -52.68 -38.83
N ASP A 39 -35.49 -51.62 -38.02
CA ASP A 39 -35.20 -50.25 -38.38
C ASP A 39 -34.18 -49.66 -37.42
N VAL A 40 -33.29 -48.80 -37.91
CA VAL A 40 -32.14 -48.25 -37.14
C VAL A 40 -32.14 -46.74 -37.25
N ILE A 41 -32.08 -46.09 -36.08
CA ILE A 41 -31.84 -44.65 -35.98
C ILE A 41 -30.49 -44.37 -35.31
N THR A 42 -29.74 -43.45 -35.86
CA THR A 42 -28.51 -42.92 -35.21
C THR A 42 -28.85 -41.70 -34.37
N VAL A 43 -28.45 -41.73 -33.11
CA VAL A 43 -28.61 -40.62 -32.18
C VAL A 43 -27.24 -40.06 -31.87
N SER A 44 -27.08 -38.77 -32.07
CA SER A 44 -25.84 -38.04 -31.68
C SER A 44 -26.14 -36.97 -30.64
N GLY A 45 -25.20 -36.76 -29.73
CA GLY A 45 -25.27 -35.73 -28.71
C GLY A 45 -23.88 -35.14 -28.43
N THR A 46 -23.89 -33.89 -28.06
CA THR A 46 -22.69 -33.18 -27.58
C THR A 46 -22.72 -33.05 -26.07
N VAL A 47 -21.56 -33.14 -25.43
CA VAL A 47 -21.39 -32.83 -24.00
C VAL A 47 -21.02 -31.35 -23.89
N SER A 48 -21.76 -30.59 -23.10
CA SER A 48 -21.43 -29.21 -22.78
C SER A 48 -20.21 -29.17 -21.86
N ASP A 49 -19.32 -28.23 -22.13
CA ASP A 49 -18.18 -27.96 -21.28
C ASP A 49 -18.63 -27.33 -19.96
N ILE A 50 -18.02 -27.76 -18.89
CA ILE A 50 -18.12 -27.13 -17.57
C ILE A 50 -16.68 -26.85 -17.15
N ASP A 51 -16.42 -25.63 -16.72
CA ASP A 51 -15.09 -25.27 -16.22
C ASP A 51 -14.84 -25.93 -14.86
N GLU A 52 -13.83 -26.78 -14.77
CA GLU A 52 -13.37 -27.45 -13.55
C GLU A 52 -12.02 -26.91 -13.06
N VAL A 53 -11.44 -25.89 -13.74
CA VAL A 53 -10.18 -25.27 -13.37
C VAL A 53 -10.43 -24.23 -12.30
N ALA A 54 -9.67 -24.32 -11.21
CA ALA A 54 -9.77 -23.37 -10.13
C ALA A 54 -8.91 -22.14 -10.40
N PRO A 55 -9.39 -20.90 -10.15
CA PRO A 55 -8.59 -19.69 -10.24
C PRO A 55 -7.33 -19.74 -9.38
N THR A 56 -6.23 -19.20 -9.87
CA THR A 56 -4.99 -19.07 -9.11
C THR A 56 -4.51 -17.62 -9.07
N VAL A 57 -3.80 -17.22 -7.99
CA VAL A 57 -3.21 -15.89 -7.89
C VAL A 57 -1.99 -15.80 -8.81
N SER A 58 -2.00 -14.84 -9.72
CA SER A 58 -0.90 -14.54 -10.65
C SER A 58 0.12 -13.58 -10.05
N SER A 59 -0.37 -12.54 -9.35
CA SER A 59 0.47 -11.50 -8.72
C SER A 59 -0.29 -10.72 -7.65
N VAL A 60 0.49 -10.06 -6.80
CA VAL A 60 0.01 -8.99 -5.90
C VAL A 60 0.87 -7.76 -6.18
N THR A 61 0.23 -6.63 -6.46
CA THR A 61 0.86 -5.35 -6.80
C THR A 61 0.15 -4.20 -6.10
N SER A 62 0.50 -2.97 -6.42
CA SER A 62 -0.24 -1.79 -5.98
C SER A 62 -0.56 -0.87 -7.17
N THR A 63 -1.66 -0.14 -7.10
CA THR A 63 -1.95 1.00 -8.01
C THR A 63 -1.51 2.32 -7.40
N THR A 64 -1.10 2.33 -6.14
CA THR A 64 -0.49 3.49 -5.49
C THR A 64 0.94 3.64 -6.01
N ALA A 65 1.36 4.85 -6.34
CA ALA A 65 2.68 5.11 -6.89
C ALA A 65 3.80 4.72 -5.91
N ASP A 66 5.01 4.47 -6.43
CA ASP A 66 6.22 4.35 -5.63
C ASP A 66 6.44 5.60 -4.78
N GLY A 67 6.89 5.43 -3.53
CA GLY A 67 7.13 6.54 -2.63
C GLY A 67 7.11 6.16 -1.16
N GLN A 68 7.13 7.20 -0.33
CA GLN A 68 7.08 7.09 1.13
C GLN A 68 5.70 7.54 1.61
N TYR A 69 5.13 6.79 2.55
CA TYR A 69 3.77 6.98 3.04
C TYR A 69 3.75 7.02 4.56
N ASN A 70 3.03 8.00 5.11
CA ASN A 70 2.89 8.17 6.56
C ASN A 70 1.48 7.82 7.06
N ALA A 71 1.25 7.98 8.35
CA ALA A 71 -0.02 7.68 8.99
C ALA A 71 -1.18 8.50 8.39
N GLY A 72 -2.22 7.80 7.96
CA GLY A 72 -3.41 8.35 7.30
C GLY A 72 -3.41 8.21 5.78
N ASP A 73 -2.26 7.94 5.15
CA ASP A 73 -2.20 7.66 3.72
C ASP A 73 -2.87 6.34 3.37
N VAL A 74 -3.40 6.24 2.15
CA VAL A 74 -4.09 5.05 1.66
C VAL A 74 -3.32 4.42 0.52
N ILE A 75 -3.05 3.13 0.65
CA ILE A 75 -2.37 2.30 -0.34
C ILE A 75 -3.37 1.27 -0.87
N ASP A 76 -3.63 1.29 -2.18
CA ASP A 76 -4.50 0.35 -2.85
C ASP A 76 -3.68 -0.85 -3.35
N ILE A 77 -3.90 -2.03 -2.77
CA ILE A 77 -3.24 -3.28 -3.11
C ILE A 77 -4.14 -4.10 -4.00
N VAL A 78 -3.60 -4.66 -5.08
CA VAL A 78 -4.31 -5.43 -6.09
C VAL A 78 -3.82 -6.86 -6.10
N VAL A 79 -4.71 -7.80 -5.85
CA VAL A 79 -4.48 -9.24 -6.05
C VAL A 79 -5.06 -9.63 -7.40
N THR A 80 -4.20 -10.08 -8.32
CA THR A 80 -4.60 -10.49 -9.67
C THR A 80 -4.67 -12.01 -9.76
N PHE A 81 -5.78 -12.50 -10.31
CA PHE A 81 -6.02 -13.91 -10.63
C PHE A 81 -5.83 -14.16 -12.13
N ASP A 82 -5.60 -15.40 -12.50
CA ASP A 82 -5.49 -15.85 -13.90
C ASP A 82 -6.83 -15.83 -14.64
N GLU A 83 -7.95 -15.79 -13.91
CA GLU A 83 -9.31 -15.65 -14.44
C GLU A 83 -10.21 -14.81 -13.54
N ALA A 84 -11.44 -14.51 -14.02
CA ALA A 84 -12.39 -13.68 -13.26
C ALA A 84 -12.96 -14.42 -12.05
N VAL A 85 -12.96 -13.76 -10.89
CA VAL A 85 -13.43 -14.34 -9.62
C VAL A 85 -14.59 -13.56 -9.01
N VAL A 86 -15.52 -14.29 -8.40
CA VAL A 86 -16.66 -13.76 -7.66
C VAL A 86 -16.38 -13.89 -6.17
N VAL A 87 -16.50 -12.78 -5.45
CA VAL A 87 -16.24 -12.69 -4.00
C VAL A 87 -17.53 -12.64 -3.22
N THR A 88 -17.61 -13.41 -2.14
CA THR A 88 -18.64 -13.24 -1.10
C THR A 88 -17.98 -12.98 0.25
N GLY A 89 -18.64 -12.21 1.12
CA GLY A 89 -18.07 -11.84 2.42
C GLY A 89 -16.93 -10.84 2.26
N THR A 90 -15.99 -10.86 3.19
CA THR A 90 -14.88 -9.92 3.28
C THR A 90 -13.56 -10.67 3.44
N PRO A 91 -12.99 -11.24 2.36
CA PRO A 91 -11.64 -11.77 2.38
C PRO A 91 -10.62 -10.74 2.88
N GLN A 92 -9.51 -11.20 3.42
CA GLN A 92 -8.50 -10.37 4.06
C GLN A 92 -7.10 -10.69 3.56
N LEU A 93 -6.25 -9.66 3.48
CA LEU A 93 -4.83 -9.80 3.21
C LEU A 93 -4.03 -9.29 4.43
N THR A 94 -3.04 -10.06 4.90
CA THR A 94 -2.18 -9.66 6.02
C THR A 94 -0.87 -9.09 5.47
N LEU A 95 -0.59 -7.82 5.79
CA LEU A 95 0.60 -7.07 5.39
C LEU A 95 1.65 -7.06 6.50
N GLU A 96 2.91 -7.13 6.11
CA GLU A 96 4.06 -6.92 6.98
C GLU A 96 4.25 -5.40 7.15
N THR A 97 4.02 -4.89 8.36
CA THR A 97 4.05 -3.47 8.68
C THR A 97 4.83 -3.18 9.97
N GLY A 98 5.85 -3.99 10.25
CA GLY A 98 6.79 -3.84 11.37
C GLY A 98 6.38 -4.65 12.59
N SER A 99 6.34 -4.01 13.76
CA SER A 99 6.06 -4.73 15.01
C SER A 99 4.65 -5.30 15.14
N THR A 100 3.74 -4.84 14.30
CA THR A 100 2.32 -5.28 14.26
C THR A 100 1.88 -5.36 12.81
N ASP A 101 1.61 -6.58 12.34
CA ASP A 101 1.08 -6.80 11.00
C ASP A 101 -0.34 -6.24 10.85
N ARG A 102 -0.66 -5.70 9.68
CA ARG A 102 -1.99 -5.17 9.39
C ARG A 102 -2.80 -6.13 8.54
N VAL A 103 -4.00 -6.41 9.00
CA VAL A 103 -5.00 -7.15 8.25
C VAL A 103 -5.89 -6.15 7.52
N VAL A 104 -5.91 -6.23 6.19
CA VAL A 104 -6.69 -5.32 5.33
C VAL A 104 -7.82 -6.06 4.66
N ASP A 105 -8.98 -5.42 4.60
CA ASP A 105 -10.20 -6.00 4.07
C ASP A 105 -10.29 -5.86 2.54
N TYR A 106 -10.90 -6.84 1.90
CA TYR A 106 -11.35 -6.73 0.52
C TYR A 106 -12.28 -5.54 0.35
N ALA A 107 -12.03 -4.71 -0.67
CA ALA A 107 -12.78 -3.50 -0.95
C ALA A 107 -13.64 -3.60 -2.23
N SER A 108 -13.08 -4.13 -3.33
CA SER A 108 -13.78 -4.17 -4.62
C SER A 108 -13.12 -5.11 -5.62
N GLY A 109 -13.78 -5.33 -6.80
CA GLY A 109 -13.22 -6.10 -7.91
C GLY A 109 -13.91 -7.43 -8.19
N SER A 110 -14.97 -7.82 -7.43
CA SER A 110 -15.73 -9.05 -7.68
C SER A 110 -16.31 -9.07 -9.10
N GLY A 111 -16.16 -10.20 -9.79
CA GLY A 111 -16.53 -10.38 -11.19
C GLY A 111 -15.43 -10.01 -12.18
N SER A 112 -14.23 -9.69 -11.71
CA SER A 112 -13.05 -9.41 -12.53
C SER A 112 -11.86 -10.28 -12.12
N THR A 113 -10.72 -10.13 -12.82
CA THR A 113 -9.46 -10.77 -12.47
C THR A 113 -8.71 -10.07 -11.34
N GLU A 114 -9.12 -8.86 -10.94
CA GLU A 114 -8.42 -8.03 -9.98
C GLU A 114 -9.28 -7.74 -8.75
N LEU A 115 -8.76 -8.07 -7.58
CA LEU A 115 -9.37 -7.75 -6.29
C LEU A 115 -8.56 -6.67 -5.59
N VAL A 116 -9.24 -5.61 -5.15
CA VAL A 116 -8.62 -4.47 -4.46
C VAL A 116 -8.80 -4.60 -2.95
N PHE A 117 -7.69 -4.41 -2.24
CA PHE A 117 -7.61 -4.31 -0.78
C PHE A 117 -7.07 -2.92 -0.42
N LYS A 118 -7.72 -2.24 0.54
CA LYS A 118 -7.32 -0.88 0.95
C LYS A 118 -6.60 -0.90 2.27
N TYR A 119 -5.33 -0.52 2.24
CA TYR A 119 -4.53 -0.33 3.44
C TYR A 119 -4.47 1.17 3.77
N THR A 120 -4.96 1.54 4.97
CA THR A 120 -4.72 2.87 5.53
C THR A 120 -3.59 2.75 6.56
N VAL A 121 -2.49 3.43 6.30
CA VAL A 121 -1.30 3.44 7.16
C VAL A 121 -1.68 3.96 8.55
N GLN A 122 -1.29 3.24 9.59
CA GLN A 122 -1.57 3.61 10.98
C GLN A 122 -0.29 4.07 11.68
N ALA A 123 -0.43 4.91 12.69
CA ALA A 123 0.70 5.33 13.50
C ALA A 123 1.42 4.12 14.12
N GLY A 124 2.73 4.07 13.95
CA GLY A 124 3.59 2.95 14.38
C GLY A 124 3.82 1.88 13.32
N ASP A 125 3.17 1.97 12.15
CA ASP A 125 3.47 1.09 11.03
C ASP A 125 4.79 1.52 10.37
N THR A 126 5.60 0.54 9.98
CA THR A 126 6.88 0.76 9.29
C THR A 126 7.14 -0.39 8.32
N SER A 127 7.59 -0.09 7.11
CA SER A 127 8.11 -1.07 6.16
C SER A 127 9.08 -0.40 5.21
N GLY A 128 10.28 -0.93 5.08
CA GLY A 128 11.28 -0.41 4.12
C GLY A 128 10.92 -0.72 2.67
N ASP A 129 10.05 -1.71 2.45
CA ASP A 129 9.49 -2.09 1.17
C ASP A 129 8.26 -2.97 1.45
N LEU A 130 7.07 -2.42 1.23
CA LEU A 130 5.82 -3.04 1.68
C LEU A 130 5.55 -4.36 0.96
N ASP A 131 5.29 -5.40 1.74
CA ASP A 131 4.84 -6.70 1.24
C ASP A 131 3.81 -7.33 2.20
N TYR A 132 3.29 -8.48 1.83
CA TYR A 132 2.51 -9.32 2.73
C TYR A 132 3.43 -10.27 3.53
N VAL A 133 2.94 -10.78 4.66
CA VAL A 133 3.74 -11.56 5.64
C VAL A 133 4.24 -12.89 5.06
N ALA A 134 3.40 -13.61 4.32
CA ALA A 134 3.70 -14.97 3.84
C ALA A 134 2.85 -15.37 2.63
N THR A 135 3.19 -16.47 1.99
CA THR A 135 2.41 -17.06 0.89
C THR A 135 0.97 -17.41 1.26
N THR A 136 0.63 -17.44 2.53
CA THR A 136 -0.70 -17.75 3.09
C THR A 136 -1.44 -16.51 3.62
N SER A 137 -0.93 -15.30 3.33
CA SER A 137 -1.50 -14.05 3.86
C SER A 137 -2.88 -13.69 3.32
N LEU A 138 -3.28 -14.22 2.16
CA LEU A 138 -4.64 -14.04 1.63
C LEU A 138 -5.58 -15.08 2.26
N GLY A 139 -6.56 -14.62 3.02
CA GLY A 139 -7.53 -15.45 3.74
C GLY A 139 -8.98 -15.11 3.40
N LEU A 140 -9.86 -16.09 3.48
CA LEU A 140 -11.30 -15.93 3.17
C LEU A 140 -12.09 -15.21 4.26
N ASN A 141 -11.65 -15.23 5.49
CA ASN A 141 -12.38 -14.64 6.63
C ASN A 141 -13.89 -15.01 6.67
N GLY A 142 -14.19 -16.29 6.42
CA GLY A 142 -15.56 -16.81 6.34
C GLY A 142 -16.32 -16.49 5.05
N GLY A 143 -15.71 -15.78 4.11
CA GLY A 143 -16.22 -15.53 2.76
C GLY A 143 -15.82 -16.61 1.76
N THR A 144 -15.96 -16.30 0.45
CA THR A 144 -15.49 -17.15 -0.65
C THR A 144 -14.88 -16.32 -1.77
N ILE A 145 -13.91 -16.91 -2.48
CA ILE A 145 -13.39 -16.44 -3.77
C ILE A 145 -13.52 -17.64 -4.72
N LYS A 146 -14.29 -17.51 -5.78
CA LYS A 146 -14.60 -18.58 -6.74
C LYS A 146 -14.71 -18.00 -8.14
N ASP A 147 -14.49 -18.82 -9.17
CA ASP A 147 -14.89 -18.48 -10.52
C ASP A 147 -16.42 -18.48 -10.71
N ILE A 148 -16.87 -18.21 -11.94
CA ILE A 148 -18.31 -18.21 -12.27
C ILE A 148 -18.89 -19.63 -12.35
N ALA A 149 -18.05 -20.65 -12.56
CA ALA A 149 -18.45 -22.06 -12.58
C ALA A 149 -18.61 -22.62 -11.15
N GLY A 150 -18.04 -21.97 -10.14
CA GLY A 150 -18.15 -22.33 -8.72
C GLY A 150 -16.88 -22.97 -8.15
N ASN A 151 -15.78 -23.06 -8.92
CA ASN A 151 -14.51 -23.60 -8.45
C ASN A 151 -13.87 -22.64 -7.46
N ALA A 152 -13.43 -23.15 -6.31
CA ALA A 152 -12.81 -22.34 -5.27
C ALA A 152 -11.37 -21.97 -5.67
N ALA A 153 -11.01 -20.68 -5.57
CA ALA A 153 -9.70 -20.18 -5.89
C ALA A 153 -8.59 -20.75 -4.98
N THR A 154 -7.44 -21.02 -5.56
CA THR A 154 -6.20 -21.28 -4.83
C THR A 154 -5.59 -19.96 -4.40
N LEU A 155 -5.47 -19.73 -3.08
CA LEU A 155 -5.08 -18.44 -2.49
C LEU A 155 -3.58 -18.33 -2.17
N THR A 156 -2.77 -19.25 -2.68
CA THR A 156 -1.32 -19.24 -2.44
C THR A 156 -0.69 -18.09 -3.21
N LEU A 157 -0.05 -17.17 -2.47
CA LEU A 157 0.69 -16.04 -3.02
C LEU A 157 2.12 -16.44 -3.40
N ALA A 158 2.82 -15.62 -4.19
CA ALA A 158 4.26 -15.72 -4.36
C ALA A 158 4.98 -15.57 -2.99
N ALA A 159 6.21 -16.02 -2.87
CA ALA A 159 6.97 -15.72 -1.66
C ALA A 159 7.30 -14.22 -1.60
N PRO A 160 7.23 -13.58 -0.42
CA PRO A 160 7.56 -12.16 -0.27
C PRO A 160 8.92 -11.81 -0.90
N GLY A 161 9.01 -10.67 -1.59
CA GLY A 161 10.19 -10.20 -2.30
C GLY A 161 10.52 -10.98 -3.60
N GLN A 162 9.70 -11.97 -3.99
CA GLN A 162 9.89 -12.72 -5.23
C GLN A 162 8.98 -12.21 -6.35
N PRO A 163 9.27 -12.52 -7.63
CA PRO A 163 8.39 -12.15 -8.73
C PRO A 163 6.94 -12.54 -8.47
N GLY A 164 6.05 -11.54 -8.57
CA GLY A 164 4.63 -11.68 -8.25
C GLY A 164 4.24 -11.22 -6.84
N SER A 165 5.18 -10.73 -6.01
CA SER A 165 4.88 -10.04 -4.75
C SER A 165 4.88 -8.52 -4.90
N ILE A 166 4.35 -7.79 -3.89
CA ILE A 166 4.27 -6.32 -3.89
C ILE A 166 5.69 -5.74 -3.94
N ALA A 167 6.57 -6.09 -3.02
CA ALA A 167 7.92 -5.58 -2.93
C ALA A 167 8.81 -5.90 -4.14
N ASN A 168 8.44 -6.87 -4.98
CA ASN A 168 9.14 -7.10 -6.24
C ASN A 168 8.61 -6.21 -7.38
N ALA A 169 7.37 -5.77 -7.28
CA ALA A 169 6.68 -5.00 -8.32
C ALA A 169 6.78 -3.49 -8.10
N GLU A 170 6.73 -3.05 -6.85
CA GLU A 170 6.59 -1.65 -6.41
C GLU A 170 7.66 -1.33 -5.35
N ALA A 171 7.99 -0.05 -5.20
CA ALA A 171 8.88 0.48 -4.16
C ALA A 171 8.09 1.38 -3.18
N ILE A 172 7.31 0.74 -2.32
CA ILE A 172 6.43 1.42 -1.35
C ILE A 172 7.04 1.35 0.05
N VAL A 173 7.45 2.49 0.58
CA VAL A 173 7.98 2.63 1.94
C VAL A 173 6.88 3.12 2.86
N VAL A 174 6.69 2.45 3.98
CA VAL A 174 5.81 2.93 5.07
C VAL A 174 6.69 3.44 6.19
N ASP A 175 6.59 4.74 6.48
CA ASP A 175 7.34 5.41 7.52
C ASP A 175 6.43 6.36 8.29
N THR A 176 6.24 6.08 9.58
CA THR A 176 5.43 6.89 10.49
C THR A 176 6.27 7.49 11.62
N THR A 177 7.60 7.47 11.49
CA THR A 177 8.54 7.94 12.50
C THR A 177 8.99 9.36 12.18
N ALA A 178 8.65 10.32 13.04
CA ALA A 178 9.08 11.70 12.86
C ALA A 178 10.58 11.88 13.16
N PRO A 179 11.27 12.82 12.48
CA PRO A 179 12.65 13.17 12.76
C PRO A 179 12.86 13.57 14.21
N VAL A 180 14.03 13.28 14.77
CA VAL A 180 14.40 13.67 16.14
C VAL A 180 15.53 14.69 16.07
N PHE A 181 15.32 15.90 16.63
CA PHE A 181 16.39 16.89 16.70
C PHE A 181 17.58 16.38 17.51
N THR A 182 18.76 16.49 16.95
CA THR A 182 20.06 16.23 17.61
C THR A 182 20.76 17.51 18.06
N SER A 183 20.38 18.65 17.46
CA SER A 183 20.78 19.98 17.92
C SER A 183 20.02 20.40 19.19
N THR A 184 20.62 21.24 20.01
CA THR A 184 19.95 21.79 21.20
C THR A 184 19.10 23.01 20.82
N GLY A 185 18.02 23.28 21.59
CA GLY A 185 17.16 24.47 21.35
C GLY A 185 17.77 25.80 21.79
N VAL A 186 19.09 25.94 21.73
CA VAL A 186 19.83 27.18 22.11
C VAL A 186 20.78 27.55 21.02
N ALA A 187 20.60 28.72 20.42
CA ALA A 187 21.46 29.31 19.44
C ALA A 187 22.68 29.98 20.11
N SER A 188 23.77 30.14 19.38
CA SER A 188 24.93 30.91 19.84
C SER A 188 24.57 32.38 19.99
N ALA A 189 24.82 32.96 21.18
CA ALA A 189 24.57 34.37 21.38
C ALA A 189 25.42 35.24 20.42
N ILE A 190 24.83 36.32 19.92
CA ILE A 190 25.51 37.31 19.06
C ILE A 190 25.45 38.67 19.70
N ALA A 191 26.46 39.51 19.39
CA ALA A 191 26.44 40.91 19.81
C ALA A 191 25.44 41.71 18.96
N GLU A 192 24.81 42.71 19.57
CA GLU A 192 24.06 43.68 18.78
C GLU A 192 25.00 44.39 17.77
N ASN A 193 24.43 44.99 16.76
CA ASN A 193 25.16 45.69 15.69
C ASN A 193 26.17 44.80 14.93
N SER A 194 26.09 43.44 15.08
CA SER A 194 27.04 42.50 14.47
C SER A 194 26.50 41.85 13.18
N ASN A 195 25.27 42.18 12.77
CA ASN A 195 24.63 41.54 11.62
C ASN A 195 24.15 42.53 10.54
N ALA A 196 24.91 43.62 10.34
CA ALA A 196 24.55 44.68 9.41
C ALA A 196 24.27 44.27 7.96
N GLY A 197 24.64 43.05 7.56
CA GLY A 197 24.36 42.49 6.26
C GLY A 197 23.21 41.45 6.24
N GLY A 198 22.66 41.09 7.40
CA GLY A 198 21.60 40.09 7.51
C GLY A 198 21.97 38.67 7.11
N ASN A 199 23.25 38.28 7.23
CA ASN A 199 23.77 36.99 6.75
C ASN A 199 24.46 36.15 7.82
N THR A 200 24.39 36.56 9.10
CA THR A 200 25.05 35.81 10.18
C THR A 200 24.25 34.57 10.49
N VAL A 201 24.90 33.39 10.35
CA VAL A 201 24.33 32.12 10.82
C VAL A 201 24.32 32.12 12.34
N VAL A 202 23.17 31.98 12.94
CA VAL A 202 22.98 32.03 14.40
C VAL A 202 22.69 30.64 14.98
N TYR A 203 22.25 29.71 14.14
CA TYR A 203 21.89 28.36 14.56
C TYR A 203 21.99 27.39 13.40
N ASP A 204 22.48 26.18 13.67
CA ASP A 204 22.46 25.06 12.72
C ASP A 204 21.56 23.95 13.29
N ALA A 205 20.39 23.79 12.70
CA ALA A 205 19.50 22.72 13.05
C ALA A 205 20.02 21.38 12.49
N THR A 206 20.06 20.37 13.34
CA THR A 206 20.34 19.00 12.93
C THR A 206 19.31 18.06 13.52
N ALA A 207 18.82 17.13 12.71
CA ALA A 207 17.89 16.09 13.13
C ALA A 207 18.33 14.76 12.54
N ASP A 208 18.01 13.69 13.25
CA ASP A 208 18.17 12.30 12.83
C ASP A 208 16.86 11.82 12.22
N ALA A 209 16.91 11.21 11.03
CA ALA A 209 15.77 10.62 10.34
C ALA A 209 16.26 9.51 9.39
N ASP A 210 15.39 8.55 9.16
CA ASP A 210 15.67 7.41 8.26
C ASP A 210 15.78 7.84 6.79
N SER A 211 15.15 8.98 6.42
CA SER A 211 15.19 9.57 5.07
C SER A 211 15.45 11.07 5.18
N GLY A 212 16.12 11.65 4.22
CA GLY A 212 16.60 13.03 4.23
C GLY A 212 15.62 14.05 4.84
N VAL A 213 16.16 14.95 5.67
CA VAL A 213 15.38 15.96 6.41
C VAL A 213 15.29 17.25 5.62
N ASN A 214 14.11 17.85 5.59
CA ASN A 214 13.86 19.21 5.10
C ASN A 214 13.50 20.10 6.28
N TYR A 215 14.18 21.26 6.38
CA TYR A 215 14.00 22.21 7.48
C TYR A 215 13.18 23.42 7.04
N SER A 216 12.32 23.90 7.94
CA SER A 216 11.56 25.13 7.76
C SER A 216 11.42 25.90 9.08
N LEU A 217 10.99 27.18 8.99
CA LEU A 217 10.65 28.00 10.16
C LEU A 217 9.15 28.21 10.24
N LYS A 218 8.60 28.14 11.45
CA LYS A 218 7.27 28.67 11.69
C LYS A 218 7.29 30.19 11.62
N THR A 219 6.22 30.77 11.10
CA THR A 219 6.06 32.23 11.01
C THR A 219 5.59 32.86 12.35
N SER A 220 5.23 32.02 13.35
CA SER A 220 4.85 32.45 14.69
C SER A 220 6.09 32.88 15.50
N GLY A 221 5.87 33.68 16.55
CA GLY A 221 6.97 34.23 17.36
C GLY A 221 7.85 35.17 16.53
N ASP A 222 9.14 35.00 16.65
CA ASP A 222 10.13 35.79 15.92
C ASP A 222 10.56 35.14 14.59
N GLY A 223 9.95 34.04 14.19
CA GLY A 223 10.38 33.25 13.02
C GLY A 223 10.45 34.02 11.71
N SER A 224 9.62 35.08 11.54
CA SER A 224 9.64 35.96 10.37
C SER A 224 10.91 36.85 10.27
N LEU A 225 11.69 36.95 11.35
CA LEU A 225 12.93 37.70 11.40
C LEU A 225 14.16 36.85 10.99
N PHE A 226 13.94 35.60 10.68
CA PHE A 226 14.95 34.62 10.31
C PHE A 226 14.69 34.04 8.93
N SER A 227 15.73 33.51 8.32
CA SER A 227 15.65 32.62 7.16
C SER A 227 16.36 31.30 7.48
N ILE A 228 15.96 30.21 6.84
CA ILE A 228 16.57 28.90 7.01
C ILE A 228 16.91 28.28 5.65
N ASN A 229 18.07 27.64 5.58
CA ASN A 229 18.38 26.78 4.45
C ASN A 229 17.67 25.42 4.66
N ALA A 230 16.74 25.08 3.77
CA ALA A 230 15.90 23.91 3.91
C ALA A 230 16.68 22.58 3.91
N THR A 231 17.84 22.53 3.29
CA THR A 231 18.67 21.31 3.19
C THR A 231 19.69 21.20 4.31
N THR A 232 20.31 22.33 4.70
CA THR A 232 21.39 22.29 5.68
C THR A 232 20.95 22.60 7.11
N GLY A 233 19.73 23.15 7.30
CA GLY A 233 19.24 23.56 8.60
C GLY A 233 19.89 24.87 9.15
N SER A 234 20.74 25.53 8.37
CA SER A 234 21.42 26.78 8.80
C SER A 234 20.39 27.91 8.84
N VAL A 235 20.26 28.54 10.03
CA VAL A 235 19.36 29.67 10.31
C VAL A 235 20.14 30.94 10.39
N THR A 236 19.70 31.97 9.66
CA THR A 236 20.30 33.31 9.66
C THR A 236 19.28 34.34 10.16
N LEU A 237 19.74 35.31 10.95
CA LEU A 237 18.98 36.50 11.32
C LEU A 237 19.00 37.49 10.15
N THR A 238 17.81 37.97 9.71
CA THR A 238 17.72 38.82 8.52
C THR A 238 17.96 40.31 8.77
N GLY A 239 17.90 40.75 10.02
CA GLY A 239 18.14 42.14 10.42
C GLY A 239 19.28 42.27 11.40
N ASP A 240 19.75 43.52 11.64
CA ASP A 240 20.76 43.82 12.65
C ASP A 240 20.08 43.87 14.03
N PRO A 241 20.50 43.10 15.04
CA PRO A 241 19.89 43.11 16.35
C PRO A 241 20.31 44.39 17.12
N ASN A 242 19.39 44.85 17.96
CA ASN A 242 19.62 45.96 18.88
C ASN A 242 19.16 45.53 20.27
N PHE A 243 20.08 45.48 21.23
CA PHE A 243 19.84 44.96 22.58
C PHE A 243 18.82 45.80 23.37
N GLU A 244 18.88 47.14 23.24
CA GLU A 244 17.95 48.04 23.92
C GLU A 244 16.51 47.90 23.45
N ALA A 245 16.33 47.43 22.19
CA ALA A 245 15.00 47.16 21.65
C ALA A 245 14.54 45.72 21.96
N LYS A 246 15.45 44.75 21.90
CA LYS A 246 15.14 43.33 22.11
C LYS A 246 16.41 42.53 22.44
N ASP A 247 16.48 42.04 23.68
CA ASP A 247 17.63 41.31 24.22
C ASP A 247 17.67 39.80 23.83
N GLY A 248 16.66 39.31 23.13
CA GLY A 248 16.63 37.93 22.67
C GLY A 248 15.45 37.62 21.76
N TYR A 249 15.56 36.53 21.03
CA TYR A 249 14.59 36.04 20.06
C TYR A 249 14.21 34.58 20.36
N VAL A 250 12.96 34.20 20.01
CA VAL A 250 12.50 32.83 20.06
C VAL A 250 11.86 32.50 18.72
N PHE A 251 12.34 31.43 18.08
CA PHE A 251 11.81 30.93 16.83
C PHE A 251 11.67 29.41 16.86
N THR A 252 10.77 28.85 16.05
CA THR A 252 10.53 27.42 15.98
C THR A 252 11.04 26.88 14.65
N VAL A 253 11.95 25.89 14.71
CA VAL A 253 12.38 25.09 13.55
C VAL A 253 11.51 23.87 13.44
N VAL A 254 11.10 23.52 12.21
CA VAL A 254 10.39 22.30 11.88
C VAL A 254 11.32 21.44 11.03
N ALA A 255 11.52 20.19 11.43
CA ALA A 255 12.20 19.16 10.66
C ALA A 255 11.15 18.21 10.09
N THR A 256 11.18 17.95 8.78
CA THR A 256 10.22 17.08 8.07
C THR A 256 11.02 16.07 7.26
N ASP A 257 10.68 14.77 7.34
CA ASP A 257 11.29 13.70 6.56
C ASP A 257 10.67 13.54 5.17
N GLY A 258 11.10 12.51 4.43
CA GLY A 258 10.60 12.21 3.09
C GLY A 258 9.18 11.68 3.05
N ALA A 259 8.68 11.08 4.13
CA ALA A 259 7.29 10.60 4.26
C ALA A 259 6.33 11.71 4.71
N GLY A 260 6.86 12.88 5.10
CA GLY A 260 6.08 14.02 5.59
C GLY A 260 5.83 14.01 7.10
N ASN A 261 6.45 13.10 7.86
CA ASN A 261 6.41 13.19 9.32
C ASN A 261 7.24 14.36 9.79
N SER A 262 6.79 15.11 10.79
CA SER A 262 7.46 16.31 11.23
C SER A 262 7.56 16.44 12.75
N THR A 263 8.62 17.10 13.20
CA THR A 263 8.82 17.49 14.59
C THR A 263 9.27 18.95 14.69
N GLU A 264 9.04 19.56 15.83
CA GLU A 264 9.28 20.98 16.08
C GLU A 264 10.25 21.18 17.23
N GLN A 265 11.10 22.18 17.12
CA GLN A 265 12.01 22.60 18.18
C GLN A 265 11.99 24.11 18.32
N ASP A 266 11.66 24.60 19.52
CA ASP A 266 11.84 26.00 19.87
C ASP A 266 13.31 26.28 20.13
N VAL A 267 13.79 27.38 19.55
CA VAL A 267 15.19 27.83 19.65
C VAL A 267 15.24 29.24 20.23
N THR A 268 16.09 29.44 21.22
CA THR A 268 16.32 30.73 21.85
C THR A 268 17.66 31.29 21.39
N LEU A 269 17.68 32.55 20.98
CA LEU A 269 18.88 33.33 20.65
C LEU A 269 19.00 34.53 21.61
N ALA A 270 20.10 34.62 22.35
CA ALA A 270 20.39 35.78 23.19
C ALA A 270 21.20 36.82 22.40
N ILE A 271 20.89 38.10 22.62
CA ILE A 271 21.71 39.24 22.13
C ILE A 271 22.53 39.74 23.28
N THR A 272 23.81 39.99 23.02
CA THR A 272 24.69 40.61 24.02
C THR A 272 24.86 42.12 23.77
N ASN A 273 24.76 42.90 24.84
CA ASN A 273 24.88 44.35 24.80
C ASN A 273 26.31 44.78 24.45
N VAL A 274 26.42 45.76 23.59
CA VAL A 274 27.67 46.53 23.30
C VAL A 274 27.39 47.99 23.66
N ASP A 275 28.18 48.59 24.55
CA ASP A 275 27.96 49.96 24.97
C ASP A 275 28.14 50.91 23.75
N ASP A 276 27.01 51.29 23.17
CA ASP A 276 26.91 52.19 22.03
C ASP A 276 26.14 53.50 22.38
N SER A 277 25.81 53.67 23.67
CA SER A 277 25.09 54.82 24.17
C SER A 277 26.05 55.95 24.52
N ALA A 278 25.89 57.10 23.88
CA ALA A 278 26.68 58.27 24.22
C ALA A 278 26.37 58.78 25.65
N PRO A 279 27.37 59.18 26.45
CA PRO A 279 27.14 59.76 27.77
C PRO A 279 26.23 60.98 27.69
N VAL A 280 25.20 61.04 28.55
CA VAL A 280 24.29 62.16 28.67
C VAL A 280 24.80 63.09 29.78
N PHE A 281 24.95 64.39 29.50
CA PHE A 281 25.31 65.41 30.46
C PHE A 281 24.12 66.10 31.07
#